data_e954f602d0b8a222d2bf595a4e799dd4
#
_entry.id   e954f602d0b8a222d2bf595a4e799dd4
#
_cell.length_a   1.000
_cell.length_b   1.000
_cell.length_c   1.000
_cell.angle_alpha   90.00
_cell.angle_beta   90.00
_cell.angle_gamma   90.00
#
_symmetry.space_group_name_H-M   'P 1'
#
loop_
_entity.id
_entity.type
_entity.pdbx_description
1 polymer ?
#
loop_
_entity_poly.entity_id
_entity_poly.type
_entity_poly.pdbx_seq_one_letter_code
_entity_poly.pdbx_strand_id
1 'polypeptide(L)'
;MRVLGDQVDLDGLVADAVEEGRLVQVVQGAPTKAATLEAFSEALNFPEWFGMNLDALADCLDTLARESEGDWEIVWDGAAELRRSDPRAATGIESVLAELDEDHPSVHVTIIDR
;
A
#
# COMPACT_ATOMS: atom_id res chain seq x y z
N MET A 1 -5.09 -10.18 -0.27
CA MET A 1 -3.74 -9.58 -0.16
C MET A 1 -2.69 -10.65 -0.42
N ARG A 2 -1.66 -10.31 -1.13
CA ARG A 2 -0.53 -11.23 -1.38
C ARG A 2 0.79 -10.57 -0.99
N VAL A 3 1.73 -11.41 -0.54
CA VAL A 3 3.08 -10.96 -0.20
C VAL A 3 4.06 -11.72 -1.10
N LEU A 4 4.87 -10.97 -1.83
CA LEU A 4 5.83 -11.52 -2.79
C LEU A 4 7.25 -11.22 -2.32
N GLY A 5 8.20 -12.07 -2.72
CA GLY A 5 9.61 -11.90 -2.38
C GLY A 5 10.37 -11.08 -3.42
N ASP A 6 11.70 -11.14 -3.31
CA ASP A 6 12.61 -10.33 -4.14
C ASP A 6 12.73 -10.81 -5.59
N GLN A 7 12.14 -11.94 -5.93
CA GLN A 7 12.16 -12.49 -7.29
C GLN A 7 11.04 -11.94 -8.18
N VAL A 8 10.28 -10.97 -7.70
CA VAL A 8 9.14 -10.42 -8.43
C VAL A 8 9.61 -9.48 -9.55
N ASP A 9 8.91 -9.55 -10.69
CA ASP A 9 9.03 -8.58 -11.78
C ASP A 9 7.94 -7.51 -11.59
N LEU A 10 8.32 -6.36 -11.04
CA LEU A 10 7.37 -5.29 -10.76
C LEU A 10 6.70 -4.77 -12.03
N ASP A 11 7.47 -4.57 -13.09
CA ASP A 11 6.92 -4.06 -14.34
C ASP A 11 5.88 -5.01 -14.92
N GLY A 12 6.17 -6.32 -14.88
CA GLY A 12 5.22 -7.34 -15.32
C GLY A 12 3.97 -7.38 -14.46
N LEU A 13 4.13 -7.27 -13.15
CA LEU A 13 3.01 -7.25 -12.22
C LEU A 13 2.08 -6.05 -12.48
N VAL A 14 2.66 -4.86 -12.67
CA VAL A 14 1.90 -3.65 -12.98
C VAL A 14 1.19 -3.78 -14.33
N ALA A 15 1.88 -4.29 -15.34
CA ALA A 15 1.29 -4.50 -16.66
C ALA A 15 0.10 -5.46 -16.61
N ASP A 16 0.23 -6.54 -15.87
CA ASP A 16 -0.86 -7.53 -15.70
C ASP A 16 -2.08 -6.91 -15.01
N ALA A 17 -1.86 -6.11 -13.97
CA ALA A 17 -2.94 -5.46 -13.25
C ALA A 17 -3.67 -4.43 -14.13
N VAL A 18 -2.92 -3.65 -14.89
CA VAL A 18 -3.49 -2.69 -15.85
C VAL A 18 -4.29 -3.41 -16.92
N GLU A 19 -3.78 -4.52 -17.43
CA GLU A 19 -4.48 -5.34 -18.43
C GLU A 19 -5.80 -5.89 -17.88
N GLU A 20 -5.85 -6.20 -16.58
CA GLU A 20 -7.08 -6.61 -15.89
C GLU A 20 -8.04 -5.46 -15.59
N GLY A 21 -7.69 -4.25 -15.97
CA GLY A 21 -8.52 -3.07 -15.78
C GLY A 21 -8.37 -2.37 -14.44
N ARG A 22 -7.31 -2.67 -13.68
CA ARG A 22 -7.05 -2.05 -12.39
C ARG A 22 -6.25 -0.77 -12.52
N LEU A 23 -6.58 0.21 -11.70
CA LEU A 23 -5.72 1.37 -11.49
C LEU A 23 -4.63 0.98 -10.48
N VAL A 24 -3.36 1.14 -10.82
CA VAL A 24 -2.25 0.69 -9.98
C VAL A 24 -1.56 1.87 -9.33
N GLN A 25 -1.36 1.77 -8.01
CA GLN A 25 -0.58 2.73 -7.24
C GLN A 25 0.59 2.00 -6.58
N VAL A 26 1.80 2.43 -6.88
CA VAL A 26 3.01 1.85 -6.31
C VAL A 26 3.54 2.78 -5.22
N VAL A 27 3.69 2.24 -4.01
CA VAL A 27 4.26 2.95 -2.87
C VAL A 27 5.66 2.41 -2.62
N GLN A 28 6.66 3.28 -2.70
CA GLN A 28 8.05 2.88 -2.49
C GLN A 28 8.37 2.70 -1.02
N GLY A 29 9.12 1.65 -0.70
CA GLY A 29 9.59 1.38 0.65
C GLY A 29 10.50 2.49 1.19
N ALA A 30 10.50 2.63 2.50
CA ALA A 30 11.29 3.66 3.18
C ALA A 30 11.82 3.10 4.50
N PRO A 31 12.89 3.70 5.06
CA PRO A 31 13.56 3.13 6.23
C PRO A 31 12.87 3.40 7.56
N THR A 32 11.93 4.35 7.62
CA THR A 32 11.25 4.72 8.86
C THR A 32 9.75 4.70 8.70
N LYS A 33 9.04 4.61 9.83
CA LYS A 33 7.57 4.71 9.86
C LYS A 33 7.10 6.04 9.25
N ALA A 34 7.71 7.15 9.67
CA ALA A 34 7.32 8.47 9.18
C ALA A 34 7.52 8.60 7.66
N ALA A 35 8.67 8.17 7.14
CA ALA A 35 8.95 8.22 5.71
C ALA A 35 8.01 7.28 4.92
N THR A 36 7.66 6.15 5.49
CA THR A 36 6.71 5.21 4.86
C THR A 36 5.32 5.82 4.77
N LEU A 37 4.83 6.43 5.86
CA LEU A 37 3.53 7.11 5.85
C LEU A 37 3.51 8.27 4.85
N GLU A 38 4.61 9.02 4.75
CA GLU A 38 4.76 10.06 3.76
C GLU A 38 4.71 9.51 2.33
N ALA A 39 5.36 8.36 2.09
CA ALA A 39 5.32 7.70 0.79
C ALA A 39 3.90 7.31 0.38
N PHE A 40 3.11 6.77 1.31
CA PHE A 40 1.70 6.49 1.06
C PHE A 40 0.92 7.77 0.74
N SER A 41 1.15 8.83 1.52
CA SER A 41 0.49 10.12 1.32
C SER A 41 0.76 10.69 -0.07
N GLU A 42 2.01 10.67 -0.50
CA GLU A 42 2.41 11.19 -1.81
C GLU A 42 1.86 10.34 -2.96
N ALA A 43 2.00 9.03 -2.86
CA ALA A 43 1.57 8.11 -3.93
C ALA A 43 0.05 8.15 -4.13
N LEU A 44 -0.70 8.28 -3.04
CA LEU A 44 -2.16 8.23 -3.05
C LEU A 44 -2.82 9.60 -2.95
N ASN A 45 -2.00 10.66 -2.93
CA ASN A 45 -2.47 12.05 -2.89
C ASN A 45 -3.42 12.33 -1.71
N PHE A 46 -2.99 11.95 -0.51
CA PHE A 46 -3.77 12.21 0.70
C PHE A 46 -3.89 13.71 0.96
N PRO A 47 -4.94 14.15 1.68
CA PRO A 47 -5.09 15.56 2.00
C PRO A 47 -3.98 16.06 2.95
N GLU A 48 -3.73 17.37 2.94
CA GLU A 48 -2.70 17.99 3.77
C GLU A 48 -2.88 17.75 5.27
N TRP A 49 -4.12 17.54 5.69
CA TRP A 49 -4.44 17.27 7.10
C TRP A 49 -4.17 15.81 7.52
N PHE A 50 -3.60 14.99 6.64
CA PHE A 50 -3.25 13.61 6.99
C PHE A 50 -2.34 13.59 8.22
N GLY A 51 -2.78 12.87 9.27
CA GLY A 51 -2.17 12.93 10.60
C GLY A 51 -0.91 12.09 10.80
N MET A 52 -0.33 11.51 9.76
CA MET A 52 0.93 10.74 9.81
C MET A 52 0.95 9.64 10.88
N ASN A 53 -0.17 8.94 11.05
CA ASN A 53 -0.29 7.80 11.96
C ASN A 53 -1.12 6.69 11.31
N LEU A 54 -1.15 5.50 11.95
CA LEU A 54 -1.83 4.34 11.37
C LEU A 54 -3.35 4.51 11.30
N ASP A 55 -3.96 5.19 12.27
CA ASP A 55 -5.40 5.46 12.23
C ASP A 55 -5.75 6.37 11.06
N ALA A 56 -4.96 7.42 10.84
CA ALA A 56 -5.15 8.32 9.71
C ALA A 56 -4.92 7.59 8.37
N LEU A 57 -3.93 6.70 8.32
CA LEU A 57 -3.68 5.88 7.12
C LEU A 57 -4.90 5.01 6.81
N ALA A 58 -5.44 4.32 7.81
CA ALA A 58 -6.63 3.48 7.64
C ALA A 58 -7.82 4.30 7.16
N ASP A 59 -8.06 5.47 7.75
CA ASP A 59 -9.18 6.33 7.39
C ASP A 59 -9.06 6.87 5.97
N CYS A 60 -7.87 7.32 5.57
CA CYS A 60 -7.64 7.83 4.21
C CYS A 60 -7.80 6.73 3.16
N LEU A 61 -7.27 5.55 3.43
CA LEU A 61 -7.39 4.41 2.51
C LEU A 61 -8.85 3.96 2.37
N ASP A 62 -9.57 3.88 3.49
CA ASP A 62 -10.98 3.52 3.48
C ASP A 62 -11.82 4.53 2.69
N THR A 63 -11.57 5.82 2.86
CA THR A 63 -12.24 6.88 2.12
C THR A 63 -11.97 6.76 0.62
N LEU A 64 -10.71 6.55 0.23
CA LEU A 64 -10.35 6.35 -1.18
C LEU A 64 -11.06 5.14 -1.77
N ALA A 65 -11.10 4.03 -1.03
CA ALA A 65 -11.75 2.81 -1.50
C ALA A 65 -13.25 3.01 -1.73
N ARG A 66 -13.91 3.77 -0.84
CA ARG A 66 -15.34 4.06 -0.97
C ARG A 66 -15.66 5.04 -2.09
N GLU A 67 -14.75 5.99 -2.35
CA GLU A 67 -14.95 7.03 -3.36
C GLU A 67 -14.50 6.63 -4.76
N SER A 68 -13.66 5.60 -4.86
CA SER A 68 -13.10 5.15 -6.13
C SER A 68 -14.09 4.28 -6.90
N GLU A 69 -14.14 4.49 -8.22
CA GLU A 69 -14.88 3.62 -9.12
C GLU A 69 -13.93 2.59 -9.74
N GLY A 70 -14.43 1.36 -9.90
CA GLY A 70 -13.65 0.27 -10.50
C GLY A 70 -12.64 -0.35 -9.53
N ASP A 71 -11.86 -1.26 -10.05
CA ASP A 71 -10.86 -1.98 -9.28
C ASP A 71 -9.51 -1.25 -9.28
N TRP A 72 -8.81 -1.32 -8.15
CA TRP A 72 -7.47 -0.76 -8.05
C TRP A 72 -6.56 -1.64 -7.23
N GLU A 73 -5.27 -1.45 -7.43
CA GLU A 73 -4.24 -2.22 -6.76
C GLU A 73 -3.22 -1.30 -6.11
N ILE A 74 -2.95 -1.55 -4.83
CA ILE A 74 -1.88 -0.90 -4.10
C ILE A 74 -0.72 -1.89 -4.04
N VAL A 75 0.45 -1.45 -4.49
CA VAL A 75 1.69 -2.24 -4.41
C VAL A 75 2.63 -1.51 -3.48
N TRP A 76 2.91 -2.10 -2.31
CA TRP A 76 3.93 -1.60 -1.39
C TRP A 76 5.23 -2.32 -1.70
N ASP A 77 6.10 -1.66 -2.47
CA ASP A 77 7.35 -2.22 -2.93
C ASP A 77 8.49 -1.82 -1.99
N GLY A 78 9.22 -2.79 -1.46
CA GLY A 78 10.36 -2.52 -0.60
C GLY A 78 10.02 -2.54 0.89
N ALA A 79 9.06 -3.34 1.30
CA ALA A 79 8.64 -3.43 2.70
C ALA A 79 9.74 -3.99 3.63
N ALA A 80 10.72 -4.72 3.10
CA ALA A 80 11.75 -5.36 3.91
C ALA A 80 12.60 -4.37 4.70
N GLU A 81 12.85 -3.18 4.16
CA GLU A 81 13.66 -2.17 4.83
C GLU A 81 13.02 -1.73 6.14
N LEU A 82 11.72 -1.43 6.12
CA LEU A 82 10.99 -1.05 7.32
C LEU A 82 10.89 -2.24 8.29
N ARG A 83 10.69 -3.46 7.78
CA ARG A 83 10.66 -4.66 8.61
C ARG A 83 11.92 -4.84 9.43
N ARG A 84 13.08 -4.52 8.83
CA ARG A 84 14.37 -4.64 9.53
C ARG A 84 14.58 -3.52 10.54
N SER A 85 14.21 -2.29 10.19
CA SER A 85 14.46 -1.12 11.03
C SER A 85 13.42 -0.90 12.11
N ASP A 86 12.15 -1.22 11.81
CA ASP A 86 11.02 -1.04 12.73
C ASP A 86 9.94 -2.10 12.42
N PRO A 87 10.15 -3.35 12.90
CA PRO A 87 9.21 -4.43 12.60
C PRO A 87 7.81 -4.19 13.14
N ARG A 88 7.66 -3.44 14.23
CA ARG A 88 6.36 -3.11 14.78
C ARG A 88 5.58 -2.19 13.86
N ALA A 89 6.24 -1.17 13.31
CA ALA A 89 5.61 -0.28 12.35
C ALA A 89 5.22 -1.04 11.07
N ALA A 90 6.09 -1.91 10.59
CA ALA A 90 5.80 -2.73 9.40
C ALA A 90 4.57 -3.60 9.61
N THR A 91 4.47 -4.27 10.76
CA THR A 91 3.31 -5.08 11.12
C THR A 91 2.03 -4.23 11.17
N GLY A 92 2.11 -3.03 11.73
CA GLY A 92 0.97 -2.11 11.79
C GLY A 92 0.47 -1.71 10.41
N ILE A 93 1.38 -1.36 9.51
CA ILE A 93 1.02 -1.01 8.13
C ILE A 93 0.43 -2.21 7.39
N GLU A 94 1.03 -3.38 7.54
CA GLU A 94 0.48 -4.60 6.94
C GLU A 94 -0.93 -4.90 7.42
N SER A 95 -1.20 -4.69 8.70
CA SER A 95 -2.54 -4.90 9.27
C SER A 95 -3.57 -3.94 8.67
N VAL A 96 -3.21 -2.68 8.49
CA VAL A 96 -4.07 -1.70 7.84
C VAL A 96 -4.38 -2.11 6.40
N LEU A 97 -3.37 -2.54 5.66
CA LEU A 97 -3.53 -2.96 4.27
C LEU A 97 -4.36 -4.25 4.16
N ALA A 98 -4.17 -5.19 5.08
CA ALA A 98 -4.95 -6.43 5.10
C ALA A 98 -6.43 -6.18 5.35
N GLU A 99 -6.74 -5.28 6.28
CA GLU A 99 -8.14 -4.89 6.56
C GLU A 99 -8.76 -4.19 5.34
N LEU A 100 -8.01 -3.33 4.69
CA LEU A 100 -8.48 -2.65 3.47
C LEU A 100 -8.85 -3.65 2.38
N ASP A 101 -7.98 -4.63 2.13
CA ASP A 101 -8.20 -5.68 1.14
C ASP A 101 -9.43 -6.53 1.50
N GLU A 102 -9.60 -6.84 2.78
CA GLU A 102 -10.73 -7.64 3.28
C GLU A 102 -12.05 -6.88 3.18
N ASP A 103 -12.05 -5.59 3.56
CA ASP A 103 -13.27 -4.79 3.65
C ASP A 103 -13.75 -4.27 2.29
N HIS A 104 -12.86 -4.16 1.32
CA HIS A 104 -13.17 -3.59 0.00
C HIS A 104 -12.76 -4.54 -1.12
N PRO A 105 -13.70 -5.35 -1.67
CA PRO A 105 -13.38 -6.31 -2.73
C PRO A 105 -12.78 -5.70 -4.00
N SER A 106 -13.00 -4.41 -4.24
CA SER A 106 -12.43 -3.70 -5.39
C SER A 106 -10.97 -3.30 -5.19
N VAL A 107 -10.44 -3.41 -3.98
CA VAL A 107 -9.05 -3.06 -3.66
C VAL A 107 -8.22 -4.33 -3.53
N HIS A 108 -7.14 -4.39 -4.28
CA HIS A 108 -6.19 -5.50 -4.26
C HIS A 108 -4.87 -4.99 -3.71
N VAL A 109 -4.32 -5.69 -2.71
CA VAL A 109 -3.07 -5.29 -2.07
C VAL A 109 -1.98 -6.31 -2.35
N THR A 110 -0.84 -5.82 -2.81
CA THR A 110 0.37 -6.62 -2.99
C THR A 110 1.51 -5.96 -2.20
N ILE A 111 2.16 -6.74 -1.35
CA ILE A 111 3.34 -6.32 -0.61
C ILE A 111 4.54 -7.04 -1.20
N ILE A 112 5.56 -6.29 -1.57
CA ILE A 112 6.81 -6.86 -2.07
C ILE A 112 7.86 -6.76 -0.97
N ASP A 113 8.24 -7.90 -0.45
CA ASP A 113 9.19 -8.04 0.66
C ASP A 113 10.61 -8.12 0.10
N ARG A 114 11.16 -6.95 -0.20
CA ARG A 114 12.53 -6.84 -0.72
C ARG A 114 13.16 -5.51 -0.35
#